data_8879cf5a692a54be024343ca0f1d2baa
#
_entry.id   8879cf5a692a54be024343ca0f1d2baa
#
_cell.length_a   1.000
_cell.length_b   1.000
_cell.length_c   1.000
_cell.angle_alpha   90.00
_cell.angle_beta   90.00
_cell.angle_gamma   90.00
#
_symmetry.space_group_name_H-M   'P 1'
#
loop_
_entity.id
_entity.type
_entity.pdbx_description
1 polymer ?
#
loop_
_entity_poly.entity_id
_entity_poly.type
_entity_poly.pdbx_seq_one_letter_code
_entity_poly.pdbx_strand_id
1 'polypeptide(L)'
;MGSLAAIAPDAPDSALSQAGVACRESFADLALHLVDVQAAVLALLDLFAALADHLAAEGAGPDPVAEADLAARTLVGVLPVISGDTYSRALGETRAALHEVAQEARSLKAYAALTRLTAASLRVDVLQAYVAEVQQIAETVQENAQSLTDCVEVIDQERGPAVAAQRLATAGLQRMLDDLGQARAASAGLANEDRVFRADLTRRIDRLSHGGRTEISALISMVQFADQFAQRLEHIETILESHVSSDHTAPLAAALETALVADAGSVCSAAVTSLDRLVKLARRSALVDGAALSESPLGRLLQTRRAALTCVQRCNQETAASLSAAAGAARQISAAIAGAQREFDALRASAASVSIAATNALLLPGRTGEARLPLGVLAKAVQESSAAFRDKTAAASLSIEGLSDGFDAAIITALEEGLAGFDASVQTSSSRIDAADDSQRKIAALLSDIGVAVAALDRAATDSQAAMACVLASLRVLRESISSVGHQTPDPDQLSEFIPIYTMAREREVHGAVTGITLPEPEATASEVEFF
;
A
#
# COMPACT_ATOMS: atom_id res chain seq x y z
N MET A 1 62.62 74.25 36.01
CA MET A 1 61.97 74.19 34.71
C MET A 1 61.34 72.78 34.60
N GLY A 2 60.08 72.72 35.05
CA GLY A 2 59.27 71.49 34.98
C GLY A 2 58.14 71.70 33.98
N SER A 3 58.17 70.95 32.93
CA SER A 3 57.13 70.91 31.93
C SER A 3 55.92 70.16 32.49
N LEU A 4 54.83 70.85 32.69
CA LEU A 4 53.51 70.29 32.90
C LEU A 4 53.06 69.77 31.52
N ALA A 5 53.12 68.45 31.31
CA ALA A 5 52.39 67.81 30.22
C ALA A 5 50.91 67.87 30.56
N ALA A 6 50.17 68.62 29.78
CA ALA A 6 48.73 68.65 29.82
C ALA A 6 48.21 67.25 29.43
N ILE A 7 47.57 66.59 30.38
CA ILE A 7 46.72 65.41 30.10
C ILE A 7 45.50 65.99 29.37
N ALA A 8 45.39 65.75 28.07
CA ALA A 8 44.16 66.02 27.35
C ALA A 8 43.05 65.13 27.97
N PRO A 9 41.85 65.65 28.23
CA PRO A 9 40.73 64.83 28.65
C PRO A 9 40.42 63.90 27.50
N ASP A 10 40.48 62.58 27.74
CA ASP A 10 39.95 61.61 26.85
C ASP A 10 38.49 61.96 26.53
N ALA A 11 38.22 62.31 25.30
CA ALA A 11 36.92 62.78 24.87
C ALA A 11 35.87 61.74 25.14
N PRO A 12 34.75 62.05 25.80
CA PRO A 12 33.65 61.12 26.03
C PRO A 12 33.07 60.57 24.74
N ASP A 13 33.29 61.28 23.63
CA ASP A 13 32.86 60.84 22.27
C ASP A 13 33.53 59.57 21.79
N SER A 14 34.74 59.21 22.21
CA SER A 14 35.43 57.98 21.78
C SER A 14 34.84 56.73 22.45
N ALA A 15 34.36 56.84 23.67
CA ALA A 15 33.81 55.73 24.44
C ALA A 15 32.40 55.31 23.90
N LEU A 16 31.57 56.30 23.58
CA LEU A 16 30.23 56.10 23.03
C LEU A 16 30.32 55.49 21.64
N SER A 17 31.17 56.00 20.77
CA SER A 17 31.38 55.44 19.43
C SER A 17 31.89 54.01 19.49
N GLN A 18 32.82 53.67 20.38
CA GLN A 18 33.29 52.28 20.54
C GLN A 18 32.18 51.35 21.07
N ALA A 19 31.37 51.78 22.03
CA ALA A 19 30.25 51.00 22.53
C ALA A 19 29.18 50.81 21.45
N GLY A 20 28.93 51.80 20.61
CA GLY A 20 28.02 51.75 19.49
C GLY A 20 28.46 50.73 18.42
N VAL A 21 29.76 50.77 18.06
CA VAL A 21 30.32 49.76 17.12
C VAL A 21 30.17 48.35 17.66
N ALA A 22 30.51 48.11 18.94
CA ALA A 22 30.37 46.80 19.56
C ALA A 22 28.92 46.33 19.61
N CYS A 23 27.95 47.22 19.82
CA CYS A 23 26.52 46.90 19.74
C CYS A 23 26.11 46.51 18.31
N ARG A 24 26.49 47.27 17.28
CA ARG A 24 26.19 46.98 15.88
C ARG A 24 26.75 45.62 15.47
N GLU A 25 27.99 45.31 15.80
CA GLU A 25 28.62 44.02 15.53
C GLU A 25 27.87 42.86 16.22
N SER A 26 27.50 43.04 17.50
CA SER A 26 26.75 42.05 18.27
C SER A 26 25.34 41.80 17.67
N PHE A 27 24.64 42.84 17.20
CA PHE A 27 23.35 42.71 16.54
C PHE A 27 23.47 42.03 15.17
N ALA A 28 24.52 42.32 14.37
CA ALA A 28 24.78 41.69 13.10
C ALA A 28 25.05 40.17 13.28
N ASP A 29 25.87 39.81 14.26
CA ASP A 29 26.14 38.43 14.63
C ASP A 29 24.87 37.70 15.08
N LEU A 30 24.06 38.31 15.92
CA LEU A 30 22.75 37.77 16.32
C LEU A 30 21.81 37.55 15.11
N ALA A 31 21.76 38.50 14.18
CA ALA A 31 20.93 38.39 13.00
C ALA A 31 21.30 37.16 12.16
N LEU A 32 22.60 36.87 11.99
CA LEU A 32 23.08 35.67 11.31
C LEU A 32 22.59 34.38 12.00
N HIS A 33 22.73 34.29 13.33
CA HIS A 33 22.26 33.12 14.07
C HIS A 33 20.73 32.95 14.03
N LEU A 34 19.96 34.02 13.96
CA LEU A 34 18.49 33.96 13.82
C LEU A 34 18.07 33.48 12.44
N VAL A 35 18.84 33.77 11.39
CA VAL A 35 18.62 33.20 10.04
C VAL A 35 18.83 31.68 10.07
N ASP A 36 19.82 31.18 10.80
CA ASP A 36 20.04 29.74 10.96
C ASP A 36 18.87 29.05 11.68
N VAL A 37 18.32 29.73 12.72
CA VAL A 37 17.09 29.25 13.40
C VAL A 37 15.91 29.19 12.42
N GLN A 38 15.72 30.25 11.63
CA GLN A 38 14.65 30.30 10.63
C GLN A 38 14.79 29.15 9.62
N ALA A 39 16.00 28.94 9.08
CA ALA A 39 16.26 27.84 8.14
C ALA A 39 15.97 26.46 8.76
N ALA A 40 16.39 26.24 10.02
CA ALA A 40 16.15 24.99 10.73
C ALA A 40 14.64 24.74 10.96
N VAL A 41 13.86 25.76 11.29
CA VAL A 41 12.41 25.64 11.48
C VAL A 41 11.69 25.37 10.17
N LEU A 42 12.07 26.03 9.08
CA LEU A 42 11.48 25.79 7.75
C LEU A 42 11.75 24.35 7.29
N ALA A 43 12.99 23.87 7.43
CA ALA A 43 13.35 22.49 7.13
C ALA A 43 12.52 21.48 7.96
N LEU A 44 12.30 21.78 9.24
CA LEU A 44 11.47 20.96 10.11
C LEU A 44 10.00 20.95 9.68
N LEU A 45 9.45 22.08 9.26
CA LEU A 45 8.07 22.16 8.75
C LEU A 45 7.88 21.37 7.46
N ASP A 46 8.84 21.42 6.55
CA ASP A 46 8.82 20.64 5.30
C ASP A 46 8.85 19.13 5.57
N LEU A 47 9.67 18.68 6.52
CA LEU A 47 9.72 17.27 6.92
C LEU A 47 8.39 16.80 7.54
N PHE A 48 7.76 17.64 8.38
CA PHE A 48 6.45 17.30 8.93
C PHE A 48 5.34 17.31 7.87
N ALA A 49 5.39 18.18 6.87
CA ALA A 49 4.47 18.17 5.74
C ALA A 49 4.61 16.86 4.94
N ALA A 50 5.84 16.47 4.61
CA ALA A 50 6.12 15.21 3.92
C ALA A 50 5.64 13.98 4.72
N LEU A 51 5.81 14.00 6.04
CA LEU A 51 5.31 12.93 6.93
C LEU A 51 3.77 12.87 6.91
N ALA A 52 3.10 14.02 6.96
CA ALA A 52 1.64 14.10 6.91
C ALA A 52 1.09 13.54 5.59
N ASP A 53 1.71 13.87 4.46
CA ASP A 53 1.33 13.36 3.13
C ASP A 53 1.48 11.85 3.04
N HIS A 54 2.59 11.29 3.54
CA HIS A 54 2.79 9.84 3.58
C HIS A 54 1.75 9.12 4.46
N LEU A 55 1.43 9.67 5.62
CA LEU A 55 0.43 9.11 6.53
C LEU A 55 -0.99 9.17 5.94
N ALA A 56 -1.30 10.20 5.15
CA ALA A 56 -2.58 10.34 4.46
C ALA A 56 -2.71 9.33 3.30
N ALA A 57 -1.65 9.15 2.52
CA ALA A 57 -1.62 8.23 1.37
C ALA A 57 -1.83 6.77 1.78
N GLU A 58 -1.29 6.33 2.91
CA GLU A 58 -1.43 4.95 3.40
C GLU A 58 -2.85 4.57 3.83
N GLY A 59 -3.67 5.53 4.23
CA GLY A 59 -5.05 5.29 4.68
C GLY A 59 -6.07 5.06 3.56
N ALA A 60 -5.72 5.30 2.30
CA ALA A 60 -6.66 5.37 1.17
C ALA A 60 -6.85 4.05 0.40
N GLY A 61 -6.08 3.01 0.64
CA GLY A 61 -6.15 1.74 -0.09
C GLY A 61 -7.14 0.73 0.51
N PRO A 62 -7.75 -0.15 -0.33
CA PRO A 62 -8.57 -1.26 0.15
C PRO A 62 -7.72 -2.21 1.01
N ASP A 63 -8.35 -2.84 2.01
CA ASP A 63 -7.67 -3.76 2.91
C ASP A 63 -7.22 -5.04 2.17
N PRO A 64 -5.91 -5.29 2.00
CA PRO A 64 -5.40 -6.44 1.25
C PRO A 64 -5.79 -7.77 1.89
N VAL A 65 -6.04 -7.79 3.21
CA VAL A 65 -6.48 -8.98 3.94
C VAL A 65 -7.93 -9.32 3.57
N ALA A 66 -8.80 -8.30 3.38
CA ALA A 66 -10.19 -8.51 2.99
C ALA A 66 -10.31 -9.03 1.54
N GLU A 67 -9.47 -8.56 0.63
CA GLU A 67 -9.46 -9.05 -0.76
C GLU A 67 -8.99 -10.50 -0.86
N ALA A 68 -7.93 -10.86 -0.13
CA ALA A 68 -7.44 -12.23 -0.07
C ALA A 68 -8.49 -13.19 0.56
N ASP A 69 -9.20 -12.76 1.60
CA ASP A 69 -10.29 -13.52 2.23
C ASP A 69 -11.43 -13.78 1.25
N LEU A 70 -11.83 -12.77 0.47
CA LEU A 70 -12.87 -12.90 -0.54
C LEU A 70 -12.47 -13.88 -1.65
N ALA A 71 -11.25 -13.77 -2.17
CA ALA A 71 -10.74 -14.65 -3.22
C ALA A 71 -10.67 -16.12 -2.74
N ALA A 72 -10.20 -16.36 -1.53
CA ALA A 72 -10.15 -17.69 -0.92
C ALA A 72 -11.54 -18.30 -0.73
N ARG A 73 -12.52 -17.52 -0.25
CA ARG A 73 -13.92 -17.98 -0.09
C ARG A 73 -14.55 -18.34 -1.42
N THR A 74 -14.30 -17.56 -2.46
CA THR A 74 -14.81 -17.84 -3.82
C THR A 74 -14.27 -19.18 -4.32
N LEU A 75 -12.98 -19.43 -4.13
CA LEU A 75 -12.33 -20.67 -4.55
C LEU A 75 -12.85 -21.89 -3.76
N VAL A 76 -13.06 -21.77 -2.45
CA VAL A 76 -13.65 -22.84 -1.62
C VAL A 76 -15.06 -23.19 -2.10
N GLY A 77 -15.84 -22.22 -2.55
CA GLY A 77 -17.21 -22.44 -3.06
C GLY A 77 -17.28 -23.29 -4.35
N VAL A 78 -16.22 -23.28 -5.14
CA VAL A 78 -16.16 -24.02 -6.42
C VAL A 78 -15.65 -25.47 -6.23
N LEU A 79 -14.81 -25.72 -5.22
CA LEU A 79 -14.16 -27.02 -4.99
C LEU A 79 -15.05 -28.22 -4.60
N PRO A 80 -16.22 -28.10 -3.93
CA PRO A 80 -16.96 -29.24 -3.39
C PRO A 80 -17.58 -30.20 -4.44
N VAL A 81 -17.58 -29.86 -5.72
CA VAL A 81 -18.33 -30.59 -6.76
C VAL A 81 -17.67 -31.90 -7.17
N ILE A 82 -16.34 -32.03 -7.06
CA ILE A 82 -15.60 -33.22 -7.53
C ILE A 82 -15.75 -34.43 -6.57
N SER A 83 -16.08 -34.23 -5.30
CA SER A 83 -16.06 -35.26 -4.25
C SER A 83 -17.43 -35.85 -3.87
N GLY A 84 -18.49 -35.55 -4.61
CA GLY A 84 -19.84 -35.95 -4.25
C GLY A 84 -20.06 -37.49 -4.28
N ASP A 85 -20.82 -38.02 -3.28
CA ASP A 85 -21.24 -39.43 -3.23
C ASP A 85 -22.04 -39.87 -4.47
N THR A 86 -22.75 -38.91 -5.07
CA THR A 86 -23.52 -39.10 -6.32
C THR A 86 -22.63 -39.55 -7.49
N TYR A 87 -21.47 -38.91 -7.66
CA TYR A 87 -20.49 -39.25 -8.66
C TYR A 87 -19.90 -40.65 -8.46
N SER A 88 -19.58 -41.02 -7.22
CA SER A 88 -19.06 -42.36 -6.87
C SER A 88 -20.05 -43.46 -7.22
N ARG A 89 -21.35 -43.20 -6.98
CA ARG A 89 -22.43 -44.11 -7.32
C ARG A 89 -22.59 -44.24 -8.82
N ALA A 90 -22.67 -43.12 -9.54
CA ALA A 90 -22.79 -43.12 -11.00
C ALA A 90 -21.63 -43.86 -11.70
N LEU A 91 -20.38 -43.67 -11.21
CA LEU A 91 -19.22 -44.41 -11.71
C LEU A 91 -19.34 -45.93 -11.46
N GLY A 92 -19.82 -46.33 -10.27
CA GLY A 92 -20.06 -47.75 -9.97
C GLY A 92 -21.13 -48.38 -10.88
N GLU A 93 -22.23 -47.66 -11.09
CA GLU A 93 -23.31 -48.06 -12.00
C GLU A 93 -22.83 -48.18 -13.45
N THR A 94 -22.05 -47.18 -13.91
CA THR A 94 -21.44 -47.20 -15.25
C THR A 94 -20.53 -48.40 -15.42
N ARG A 95 -19.66 -48.70 -14.45
CA ARG A 95 -18.76 -49.87 -14.50
C ARG A 95 -19.53 -51.20 -14.57
N ALA A 96 -20.60 -51.34 -13.76
CA ALA A 96 -21.45 -52.53 -13.80
C ALA A 96 -22.15 -52.70 -15.15
N ALA A 97 -22.72 -51.61 -15.69
CA ALA A 97 -23.37 -51.63 -17.00
C ALA A 97 -22.40 -51.97 -18.14
N LEU A 98 -21.16 -51.44 -18.10
CA LEU A 98 -20.11 -51.75 -19.07
C LEU A 98 -19.67 -53.21 -19.01
N HIS A 99 -19.57 -53.78 -17.81
CA HIS A 99 -19.25 -55.20 -17.68
C HIS A 99 -20.31 -56.08 -18.38
N GLU A 100 -21.59 -55.72 -18.26
CA GLU A 100 -22.68 -56.40 -18.97
C GLU A 100 -22.61 -56.23 -20.49
N VAL A 101 -22.32 -55.00 -20.97
CA VAL A 101 -22.12 -54.71 -22.41
C VAL A 101 -20.95 -55.53 -22.97
N ALA A 102 -19.82 -55.59 -22.26
CA ALA A 102 -18.65 -56.35 -22.65
C ALA A 102 -18.93 -57.89 -22.66
N GLN A 103 -19.79 -58.37 -21.77
CA GLN A 103 -20.23 -59.77 -21.76
C GLN A 103 -21.08 -60.09 -22.97
N GLU A 104 -22.05 -59.22 -23.34
CA GLU A 104 -22.86 -59.40 -24.54
C GLU A 104 -22.04 -59.30 -25.84
N ALA A 105 -21.07 -58.39 -25.90
CA ALA A 105 -20.13 -58.29 -27.03
C ALA A 105 -19.36 -59.63 -27.26
N ARG A 106 -18.91 -60.24 -26.15
CA ARG A 106 -18.26 -61.56 -26.21
C ARG A 106 -19.22 -62.65 -26.68
N SER A 107 -20.49 -62.63 -26.23
CA SER A 107 -21.53 -63.56 -26.68
C SER A 107 -21.81 -63.42 -28.18
N LEU A 108 -21.93 -62.21 -28.69
CA LEU A 108 -22.09 -61.91 -30.11
C LEU A 108 -20.92 -62.48 -30.96
N LYS A 109 -19.67 -62.29 -30.48
CA LYS A 109 -18.48 -62.84 -31.14
C LYS A 109 -18.50 -64.35 -31.16
N ALA A 110 -18.92 -65.01 -30.07
CA ALA A 110 -19.07 -66.46 -30.02
C ALA A 110 -20.14 -66.96 -31.01
N TYR A 111 -21.30 -66.28 -31.10
CA TYR A 111 -22.33 -66.59 -32.04
C TYR A 111 -21.88 -66.38 -33.50
N ALA A 112 -21.13 -65.34 -33.80
CA ALA A 112 -20.53 -65.10 -35.12
C ALA A 112 -19.59 -66.24 -35.52
N ALA A 113 -18.71 -66.67 -34.57
CA ALA A 113 -17.82 -67.82 -34.82
C ALA A 113 -18.58 -69.13 -35.03
N LEU A 114 -19.62 -69.40 -34.22
CA LEU A 114 -20.49 -70.56 -34.40
C LEU A 114 -21.22 -70.51 -35.73
N THR A 115 -21.73 -69.35 -36.16
CA THR A 115 -22.39 -69.18 -37.47
C THR A 115 -21.43 -69.45 -38.60
N ARG A 116 -20.15 -69.01 -38.49
CA ARG A 116 -19.10 -69.32 -39.47
C ARG A 116 -18.82 -70.82 -39.58
N LEU A 117 -18.65 -71.48 -38.43
CA LEU A 117 -18.42 -72.92 -38.41
C LEU A 117 -19.59 -73.72 -39.04
N THR A 118 -20.83 -73.32 -38.70
CA THR A 118 -22.04 -73.94 -39.22
C THR A 118 -22.18 -73.68 -40.72
N ALA A 119 -21.96 -72.48 -41.20
CA ALA A 119 -21.99 -72.12 -42.62
C ALA A 119 -20.95 -72.92 -43.44
N ALA A 120 -19.72 -73.01 -42.87
CA ALA A 120 -18.67 -73.85 -43.53
C ALA A 120 -19.03 -75.34 -43.60
N SER A 121 -19.63 -75.86 -42.53
CA SER A 121 -20.07 -77.31 -42.52
C SER A 121 -21.17 -77.58 -43.49
N LEU A 122 -22.03 -76.61 -43.76
CA LEU A 122 -23.19 -76.77 -44.66
C LEU A 122 -22.88 -76.44 -46.14
N ARG A 123 -21.68 -75.94 -46.46
CA ARG A 123 -21.23 -75.51 -47.78
C ARG A 123 -22.18 -74.58 -48.54
N VAL A 124 -22.76 -73.60 -47.80
CA VAL A 124 -23.73 -72.65 -48.35
C VAL A 124 -23.04 -71.35 -48.67
N ASP A 125 -22.66 -71.11 -49.91
CA ASP A 125 -21.86 -69.93 -50.32
C ASP A 125 -22.57 -68.58 -50.06
N VAL A 126 -23.90 -68.51 -50.12
CA VAL A 126 -24.69 -67.31 -49.86
C VAL A 126 -24.54 -66.78 -48.42
N LEU A 127 -24.10 -67.65 -47.50
CA LEU A 127 -23.88 -67.27 -46.09
C LEU A 127 -22.52 -66.66 -45.81
N GLN A 128 -21.56 -66.83 -46.75
CA GLN A 128 -20.18 -66.28 -46.47
C GLN A 128 -20.16 -64.79 -46.31
N ALA A 129 -20.88 -64.03 -47.13
CA ALA A 129 -20.98 -62.56 -47.00
C ALA A 129 -21.64 -62.17 -45.69
N TYR A 130 -22.73 -62.83 -45.30
CA TYR A 130 -23.41 -62.58 -44.01
C TYR A 130 -22.51 -62.87 -42.80
N VAL A 131 -21.82 -64.04 -42.86
CA VAL A 131 -20.89 -64.43 -41.77
C VAL A 131 -19.74 -63.40 -41.60
N ALA A 132 -19.20 -62.95 -42.74
CA ALA A 132 -18.15 -61.94 -42.74
C ALA A 132 -18.66 -60.58 -42.12
N GLU A 133 -19.87 -60.17 -42.48
CA GLU A 133 -20.51 -58.96 -41.94
C GLU A 133 -20.74 -59.09 -40.45
N VAL A 134 -21.33 -60.15 -39.94
CA VAL A 134 -21.58 -60.38 -38.50
C VAL A 134 -20.27 -60.48 -37.73
N GLN A 135 -19.24 -61.13 -38.31
CA GLN A 135 -17.93 -61.20 -37.69
C GLN A 135 -17.28 -59.81 -37.58
N GLN A 136 -17.30 -59.00 -38.64
CA GLN A 136 -16.76 -57.64 -38.64
C GLN A 136 -17.46 -56.75 -37.63
N ILE A 137 -18.81 -56.82 -37.58
CA ILE A 137 -19.58 -56.03 -36.58
C ILE A 137 -19.21 -56.47 -35.15
N ALA A 138 -19.11 -57.81 -34.89
CA ALA A 138 -18.75 -58.32 -33.57
C ALA A 138 -17.33 -57.92 -33.12
N GLU A 139 -16.38 -57.85 -34.05
CA GLU A 139 -15.03 -57.37 -33.80
C GLU A 139 -15.06 -55.85 -33.44
N THR A 140 -15.75 -55.02 -34.24
CA THR A 140 -15.92 -53.59 -33.98
C THR A 140 -16.61 -53.34 -32.63
N VAL A 141 -17.65 -54.08 -32.29
CA VAL A 141 -18.34 -54.01 -31.01
C VAL A 141 -17.41 -54.34 -29.85
N GLN A 142 -16.55 -55.35 -30.01
CA GLN A 142 -15.60 -55.73 -28.99
C GLN A 142 -14.50 -54.66 -28.81
N GLU A 143 -13.98 -54.09 -29.91
CA GLU A 143 -12.99 -53.02 -29.87
C GLU A 143 -13.55 -51.76 -29.18
N ASN A 144 -14.75 -51.31 -29.55
CA ASN A 144 -15.41 -50.18 -28.94
C ASN A 144 -15.73 -50.44 -27.46
N ALA A 145 -16.16 -51.66 -27.09
CA ALA A 145 -16.41 -52.00 -25.68
C ALA A 145 -15.11 -52.01 -24.84
N GLN A 146 -13.98 -52.41 -25.43
CA GLN A 146 -12.68 -52.35 -24.78
C GLN A 146 -12.23 -50.90 -24.61
N SER A 147 -12.27 -50.09 -25.69
CA SER A 147 -11.93 -48.66 -25.65
C SER A 147 -12.76 -47.92 -24.58
N LEU A 148 -14.04 -48.24 -24.47
CA LEU A 148 -14.92 -47.68 -23.45
C LEU A 148 -14.50 -48.11 -22.04
N THR A 149 -14.11 -49.39 -21.85
CA THR A 149 -13.59 -49.86 -20.55
C THR A 149 -12.33 -49.11 -20.17
N ASP A 150 -11.42 -48.88 -21.12
CA ASP A 150 -10.17 -48.15 -20.92
C ASP A 150 -10.47 -46.68 -20.51
N CYS A 151 -11.46 -46.03 -21.13
CA CYS A 151 -11.91 -44.68 -20.73
C CYS A 151 -12.41 -44.65 -19.28
N VAL A 152 -13.20 -45.62 -18.86
CA VAL A 152 -13.72 -45.70 -17.47
C VAL A 152 -12.62 -46.05 -16.47
N GLU A 153 -11.63 -46.83 -16.85
CA GLU A 153 -10.45 -47.09 -16.02
C GLU A 153 -9.65 -45.80 -15.79
N VAL A 154 -9.46 -44.96 -16.81
CA VAL A 154 -8.82 -43.65 -16.67
C VAL A 154 -9.60 -42.77 -15.70
N ILE A 155 -10.93 -42.70 -15.80
CA ILE A 155 -11.80 -41.97 -14.90
C ILE A 155 -11.61 -42.45 -13.44
N ASP A 156 -11.55 -43.76 -13.22
CA ASP A 156 -11.38 -44.32 -11.87
C ASP A 156 -9.97 -44.10 -11.31
N GLN A 157 -8.93 -44.23 -12.15
CA GLN A 157 -7.53 -43.97 -11.76
C GLN A 157 -7.30 -42.53 -11.36
N GLU A 158 -7.82 -41.57 -12.13
CA GLU A 158 -7.64 -40.13 -11.87
C GLU A 158 -8.52 -39.62 -10.72
N ARG A 159 -9.60 -40.33 -10.39
CA ARG A 159 -10.51 -39.96 -9.31
C ARG A 159 -9.82 -39.90 -7.95
N GLY A 160 -9.04 -40.90 -7.60
CA GLY A 160 -8.34 -40.99 -6.31
C GLY A 160 -7.41 -39.80 -6.08
N PRO A 161 -6.46 -39.54 -6.99
CA PRO A 161 -5.61 -38.34 -6.96
C PRO A 161 -6.39 -37.04 -6.96
N ALA A 162 -7.47 -36.90 -7.75
CA ALA A 162 -8.30 -35.70 -7.82
C ALA A 162 -8.94 -35.38 -6.45
N VAL A 163 -9.57 -36.39 -5.82
CA VAL A 163 -10.19 -36.24 -4.50
C VAL A 163 -9.15 -35.94 -3.41
N ALA A 164 -7.98 -36.59 -3.46
CA ALA A 164 -6.90 -36.32 -2.50
C ALA A 164 -6.35 -34.89 -2.66
N ALA A 165 -6.09 -34.45 -3.89
CA ALA A 165 -5.63 -33.10 -4.20
C ALA A 165 -6.67 -32.06 -3.77
N GLN A 166 -7.95 -32.28 -4.04
CA GLN A 166 -9.04 -31.43 -3.60
C GLN A 166 -9.11 -31.30 -2.07
N ARG A 167 -9.01 -32.43 -1.34
CA ARG A 167 -9.01 -32.41 0.13
C ARG A 167 -7.85 -31.61 0.69
N LEU A 168 -6.66 -31.77 0.12
CA LEU A 168 -5.49 -31.01 0.52
C LEU A 168 -5.67 -29.50 0.22
N ALA A 169 -6.18 -29.17 -0.96
CA ALA A 169 -6.46 -27.80 -1.36
C ALA A 169 -7.51 -27.15 -0.44
N THR A 170 -8.62 -27.84 -0.16
CA THR A 170 -9.66 -27.37 0.75
C THR A 170 -9.12 -27.16 2.16
N ALA A 171 -8.33 -28.08 2.69
CA ALA A 171 -7.73 -27.96 4.00
C ALA A 171 -6.70 -26.83 4.08
N GLY A 172 -5.95 -26.58 2.99
CA GLY A 172 -5.03 -25.44 2.88
C GLY A 172 -5.77 -24.12 2.86
N LEU A 173 -6.80 -23.99 2.02
CA LEU A 173 -7.63 -22.79 1.94
C LEU A 173 -8.39 -22.50 3.24
N GLN A 174 -8.88 -23.54 3.93
CA GLN A 174 -9.55 -23.36 5.20
C GLN A 174 -8.60 -22.81 6.27
N ARG A 175 -7.37 -23.36 6.36
CA ARG A 175 -6.33 -22.82 7.27
C ARG A 175 -6.01 -21.36 6.93
N MET A 176 -5.88 -21.02 5.64
CA MET A 176 -5.66 -19.66 5.21
C MET A 176 -6.81 -18.72 5.62
N LEU A 177 -8.07 -19.16 5.48
CA LEU A 177 -9.24 -18.38 5.92
C LEU A 177 -9.24 -18.16 7.44
N ASP A 178 -8.88 -19.17 8.23
CA ASP A 178 -8.79 -19.07 9.67
C ASP A 178 -7.69 -18.09 10.09
N ASP A 179 -6.50 -18.15 9.46
CA ASP A 179 -5.39 -17.25 9.72
C ASP A 179 -5.73 -15.80 9.29
N LEU A 180 -6.38 -15.62 8.14
CA LEU A 180 -6.86 -14.30 7.67
C LEU A 180 -7.95 -13.75 8.61
N GLY A 181 -8.85 -14.59 9.08
CA GLY A 181 -9.87 -14.24 10.07
C GLY A 181 -9.27 -13.71 11.36
N GLN A 182 -8.25 -14.40 11.89
CA GLN A 182 -7.51 -13.97 13.07
C GLN A 182 -6.76 -12.66 12.83
N ALA A 183 -6.06 -12.53 11.69
CA ALA A 183 -5.34 -11.32 11.33
C ALA A 183 -6.29 -10.12 11.14
N ARG A 184 -7.48 -10.33 10.57
CA ARG A 184 -8.51 -9.31 10.42
C ARG A 184 -9.06 -8.86 11.78
N ALA A 185 -9.31 -9.80 12.69
CA ALA A 185 -9.76 -9.47 14.04
C ALA A 185 -8.70 -8.68 14.82
N ALA A 186 -7.42 -9.08 14.72
CA ALA A 186 -6.29 -8.37 15.32
C ALA A 186 -6.10 -6.96 14.72
N SER A 187 -6.18 -6.82 13.39
CA SER A 187 -6.04 -5.52 12.73
C SER A 187 -7.22 -4.58 13.01
N ALA A 188 -8.42 -5.08 13.21
CA ALA A 188 -9.58 -4.25 13.56
C ALA A 188 -9.41 -3.51 14.89
N GLY A 189 -8.85 -4.18 15.91
CA GLY A 189 -8.48 -3.54 17.17
C GLY A 189 -7.42 -2.44 17.00
N LEU A 190 -6.35 -2.76 16.27
CA LEU A 190 -5.24 -1.85 16.01
C LEU A 190 -5.62 -0.68 15.09
N ALA A 191 -6.58 -0.87 14.17
CA ALA A 191 -7.02 0.18 13.25
C ALA A 191 -7.65 1.38 13.99
N ASN A 192 -8.33 1.15 15.11
CA ASN A 192 -8.86 2.25 15.93
C ASN A 192 -7.74 2.97 16.70
N GLU A 193 -6.78 2.22 17.24
CA GLU A 193 -5.60 2.79 17.90
C GLU A 193 -4.76 3.60 16.91
N ASP A 194 -4.57 3.08 15.68
CA ASP A 194 -3.86 3.79 14.60
C ASP A 194 -4.57 5.08 14.21
N ARG A 195 -5.91 5.06 14.10
CA ARG A 195 -6.67 6.29 13.80
C ARG A 195 -6.46 7.36 14.88
N VAL A 196 -6.49 6.98 16.16
CA VAL A 196 -6.24 7.89 17.27
C VAL A 196 -4.80 8.41 17.23
N PHE A 197 -3.84 7.55 16.97
CA PHE A 197 -2.43 7.90 16.84
C PHE A 197 -2.17 8.87 15.68
N ARG A 198 -2.73 8.60 14.49
CA ARG A 198 -2.63 9.50 13.32
C ARG A 198 -3.27 10.86 13.60
N ALA A 199 -4.46 10.87 14.20
CA ALA A 199 -5.11 12.12 14.59
C ALA A 199 -4.31 12.91 15.65
N ASP A 200 -3.60 12.25 16.56
CA ASP A 200 -2.71 12.93 17.50
C ASP A 200 -1.46 13.48 16.80
N LEU A 201 -0.87 12.71 15.89
CA LEU A 201 0.28 13.13 15.10
C LEU A 201 -0.07 14.33 14.21
N THR A 202 -1.18 14.29 13.50
CA THR A 202 -1.68 15.43 12.70
C THR A 202 -1.87 16.68 13.57
N ARG A 203 -2.50 16.55 14.73
CA ARG A 203 -2.65 17.69 15.68
C ARG A 203 -1.33 18.23 16.20
N ARG A 204 -0.28 17.40 16.31
CA ARG A 204 1.07 17.85 16.68
C ARG A 204 1.72 18.63 15.54
N ILE A 205 1.58 18.13 14.31
CA ILE A 205 2.06 18.80 13.10
C ILE A 205 1.39 20.16 12.95
N ASP A 206 0.06 20.24 13.08
CA ASP A 206 -0.70 21.48 12.98
C ASP A 206 -0.26 22.50 14.04
N ARG A 207 -0.07 22.04 15.29
CA ARG A 207 0.41 22.92 16.39
C ARG A 207 1.81 23.43 16.12
N LEU A 208 2.71 22.60 15.59
CA LEU A 208 4.06 23.02 15.24
C LEU A 208 4.03 24.03 14.09
N SER A 209 3.26 23.74 13.04
CA SER A 209 3.15 24.61 11.87
C SER A 209 2.58 25.98 12.24
N HIS A 210 1.52 26.02 13.03
CA HIS A 210 0.91 27.27 13.44
C HIS A 210 1.77 28.04 14.47
N GLY A 211 2.20 27.36 15.53
CA GLY A 211 3.05 27.94 16.55
C GLY A 211 4.41 28.34 16.01
N GLY A 212 5.01 27.51 15.15
CA GLY A 212 6.30 27.80 14.51
C GLY A 212 6.26 29.07 13.67
N ARG A 213 5.24 29.25 12.85
CA ARG A 213 5.09 30.47 12.04
C ARG A 213 4.94 31.72 12.91
N THR A 214 4.20 31.65 14.02
CA THR A 214 4.02 32.78 14.93
C THR A 214 5.35 33.19 15.58
N GLU A 215 6.11 32.21 16.07
CA GLU A 215 7.38 32.50 16.74
C GLU A 215 8.47 32.93 15.72
N ILE A 216 8.47 32.42 14.50
CA ILE A 216 9.35 32.91 13.42
C ILE A 216 9.06 34.37 13.10
N SER A 217 7.78 34.77 13.03
CA SER A 217 7.43 36.19 12.80
C SER A 217 8.04 37.11 13.86
N ALA A 218 8.05 36.70 15.14
CA ALA A 218 8.70 37.45 16.20
C ALA A 218 10.23 37.53 16.03
N LEU A 219 10.86 36.45 15.54
CA LEU A 219 12.30 36.46 15.26
C LEU A 219 12.66 37.30 14.04
N ILE A 220 11.83 37.32 13.00
CA ILE A 220 11.99 38.22 11.84
C ILE A 220 11.93 39.69 12.30
N SER A 221 11.00 40.03 13.20
CA SER A 221 10.91 41.37 13.78
C SER A 221 12.19 41.77 14.52
N MET A 222 12.88 40.79 15.14
CA MET A 222 14.18 41.01 15.77
C MET A 222 15.28 41.33 14.76
N VAL A 223 15.33 40.59 13.64
CA VAL A 223 16.29 40.84 12.54
C VAL A 223 16.06 42.23 11.95
N GLN A 224 14.80 42.62 11.70
CA GLN A 224 14.45 43.95 11.23
C GLN A 224 14.82 45.03 12.24
N PHE A 225 14.68 44.76 13.54
CA PHE A 225 15.09 45.70 14.58
C PHE A 225 16.62 45.92 14.61
N ALA A 226 17.42 44.90 14.23
CA ALA A 226 18.88 45.08 14.16
C ALA A 226 19.27 46.18 13.16
N ASP A 227 18.60 46.21 12.00
CA ASP A 227 18.80 47.27 10.99
C ASP A 227 18.33 48.65 11.53
N GLN A 228 17.16 48.67 12.18
CA GLN A 228 16.64 49.88 12.79
C GLN A 228 17.55 50.40 13.91
N PHE A 229 18.14 49.49 14.69
CA PHE A 229 19.10 49.84 15.74
C PHE A 229 20.33 50.54 15.15
N ALA A 230 20.90 49.97 14.08
CA ALA A 230 22.06 50.55 13.40
C ALA A 230 21.76 51.94 12.84
N GLN A 231 20.61 52.15 12.18
CA GLN A 231 20.17 53.44 11.65
C GLN A 231 19.94 54.48 12.77
N ARG A 232 19.24 54.09 13.83
CA ARG A 232 18.99 55.02 14.97
C ARG A 232 20.28 55.39 15.67
N LEU A 233 21.24 54.48 15.78
CA LEU A 233 22.55 54.80 16.35
C LEU A 233 23.34 55.76 15.48
N GLU A 234 23.31 55.60 14.14
CA GLU A 234 23.91 56.52 13.18
C GLU A 234 23.31 57.94 13.28
N HIS A 235 21.99 58.04 13.47
CA HIS A 235 21.34 59.34 13.70
C HIS A 235 21.81 59.99 15.00
N ILE A 236 21.99 59.22 16.09
CA ILE A 236 22.52 59.70 17.35
C ILE A 236 23.97 60.22 17.19
N GLU A 237 24.81 59.43 16.47
CA GLU A 237 26.20 59.86 16.16
C GLU A 237 26.20 61.11 15.32
N THR A 238 25.33 61.27 14.33
CA THR A 238 25.20 62.47 13.50
C THR A 238 24.80 63.73 14.35
N ILE A 239 23.90 63.55 15.34
CA ILE A 239 23.50 64.62 16.25
C ILE A 239 24.69 65.04 17.09
N LEU A 240 25.50 64.14 17.62
CA LEU A 240 26.66 64.42 18.44
C LEU A 240 27.82 65.08 17.68
N GLU A 241 28.00 64.70 16.38
CA GLU A 241 29.02 65.26 15.50
C GLU A 241 28.63 66.59 14.88
N SER A 242 27.39 67.05 15.12
CA SER A 242 26.88 68.30 14.55
C SER A 242 27.61 69.55 15.09
N HIS A 243 27.46 70.66 14.40
CA HIS A 243 28.04 71.95 14.79
C HIS A 243 27.21 72.68 15.90
N VAL A 244 26.08 72.09 16.31
CA VAL A 244 25.26 72.58 17.40
C VAL A 244 26.00 72.38 18.73
N SER A 245 25.86 73.37 19.68
CA SER A 245 26.53 73.28 20.99
C SER A 245 26.21 71.94 21.68
N SER A 246 27.23 71.26 22.18
CA SER A 246 27.11 70.01 22.94
C SER A 246 26.15 70.13 24.16
N ASP A 247 25.95 71.33 24.71
CA ASP A 247 25.02 71.55 25.80
C ASP A 247 23.55 71.32 25.43
N HIS A 248 23.21 71.42 24.12
CA HIS A 248 21.86 71.20 23.63
C HIS A 248 21.71 69.82 22.99
N THR A 249 22.74 69.33 22.28
CA THR A 249 22.69 67.99 21.56
C THR A 249 22.83 66.84 22.54
N ALA A 250 23.64 66.96 23.60
CA ALA A 250 23.88 65.84 24.50
C ALA A 250 22.62 65.35 25.25
N PRO A 251 21.71 66.20 25.74
CA PRO A 251 20.46 65.71 26.37
C PRO A 251 19.54 65.02 25.41
N LEU A 252 19.45 65.45 24.12
CA LEU A 252 18.65 64.79 23.06
C LEU A 252 19.26 63.46 22.70
N ALA A 253 20.55 63.38 22.43
CA ALA A 253 21.24 62.15 22.14
C ALA A 253 21.08 61.12 23.26
N ALA A 254 21.25 61.53 24.53
CA ALA A 254 21.06 60.69 25.71
C ALA A 254 19.61 60.14 25.82
N ALA A 255 18.60 60.95 25.49
CA ALA A 255 17.21 60.52 25.51
C ALA A 255 16.93 59.51 24.38
N LEU A 256 17.41 59.77 23.16
CA LEU A 256 17.28 58.88 22.03
C LEU A 256 17.99 57.51 22.26
N GLU A 257 19.18 57.58 22.84
CA GLU A 257 19.95 56.36 23.17
C GLU A 257 19.29 55.56 24.31
N THR A 258 18.77 56.26 25.35
CA THR A 258 18.01 55.61 26.43
C THR A 258 16.79 54.86 25.86
N ALA A 259 16.05 55.48 24.93
CA ALA A 259 14.92 54.88 24.28
C ALA A 259 15.35 53.69 23.39
N LEU A 260 16.45 53.85 22.65
CA LEU A 260 17.01 52.78 21.80
C LEU A 260 17.40 51.54 22.62
N VAL A 261 18.10 51.74 23.76
CA VAL A 261 18.49 50.63 24.66
C VAL A 261 17.27 49.98 25.31
N ALA A 262 16.24 50.75 25.67
CA ALA A 262 15.01 50.19 26.23
C ALA A 262 14.24 49.33 25.17
N ASP A 263 14.10 49.84 23.94
CA ASP A 263 13.45 49.15 22.84
C ASP A 263 14.23 47.86 22.49
N ALA A 264 15.56 47.94 22.39
CA ALA A 264 16.45 46.80 22.16
C ALA A 264 16.31 45.72 23.24
N GLY A 265 16.28 46.10 24.50
CA GLY A 265 16.08 45.18 25.63
C GLY A 265 14.73 44.46 25.56
N SER A 266 13.68 45.20 25.18
CA SER A 266 12.33 44.63 25.00
C SER A 266 12.28 43.61 23.87
N VAL A 267 12.84 43.94 22.70
CA VAL A 267 12.87 43.08 21.53
C VAL A 267 13.73 41.83 21.77
N CYS A 268 14.89 41.98 22.41
CA CYS A 268 15.72 40.84 22.81
C CYS A 268 14.99 39.89 23.77
N SER A 269 14.28 40.42 24.77
CA SER A 269 13.52 39.63 25.73
C SER A 269 12.38 38.85 25.05
N ALA A 270 11.69 39.48 24.10
CA ALA A 270 10.67 38.82 23.29
C ALA A 270 11.27 37.69 22.45
N ALA A 271 12.40 37.93 21.77
CA ALA A 271 13.09 36.94 20.95
C ALA A 271 13.59 35.75 21.77
N VAL A 272 14.16 35.94 22.97
CA VAL A 272 14.52 34.82 23.88
C VAL A 272 13.31 33.97 24.21
N THR A 273 12.19 34.61 24.50
CA THR A 273 10.94 33.90 24.82
C THR A 273 10.44 33.08 23.65
N SER A 274 10.49 33.63 22.43
CA SER A 274 10.09 32.97 21.20
C SER A 274 11.02 31.79 20.86
N LEU A 275 12.33 31.92 21.00
CA LEU A 275 13.29 30.82 20.84
C LEU A 275 13.01 29.67 21.82
N ASP A 276 12.79 29.97 23.09
CA ASP A 276 12.47 28.93 24.09
C ASP A 276 11.16 28.21 23.78
N ARG A 277 10.15 28.93 23.30
CA ARG A 277 8.88 28.33 22.86
C ARG A 277 9.05 27.46 21.62
N LEU A 278 9.82 27.91 20.63
CA LEU A 278 10.13 27.12 19.42
C LEU A 278 10.82 25.80 19.76
N VAL A 279 11.88 25.86 20.56
CA VAL A 279 12.63 24.66 21.00
C VAL A 279 11.72 23.70 21.77
N LYS A 280 10.92 24.19 22.69
CA LYS A 280 9.97 23.37 23.44
C LYS A 280 8.90 22.74 22.53
N LEU A 281 8.42 23.50 21.55
CA LEU A 281 7.44 23.02 20.58
C LEU A 281 8.03 21.94 19.69
N ALA A 282 9.24 22.15 19.14
CA ALA A 282 9.97 21.20 18.31
C ALA A 282 10.28 19.90 19.08
N ARG A 283 10.84 19.99 20.28
CA ARG A 283 11.12 18.81 21.12
C ARG A 283 9.86 17.99 21.45
N ARG A 284 8.73 18.63 21.73
CA ARG A 284 7.45 17.95 21.99
C ARG A 284 6.89 17.27 20.75
N SER A 285 7.17 17.78 19.57
CA SER A 285 6.70 17.20 18.30
C SER A 285 7.58 16.05 17.84
N ALA A 286 8.88 16.07 18.17
CA ALA A 286 9.86 15.03 17.81
C ALA A 286 9.83 13.78 18.71
N LEU A 287 8.91 13.68 19.68
CA LEU A 287 8.84 12.58 20.65
C LEU A 287 8.50 11.20 20.06
N VAL A 288 8.42 11.07 18.73
CA VAL A 288 8.30 9.78 18.05
C VAL A 288 9.68 9.42 17.48
N ASP A 289 10.49 8.76 18.27
CA ASP A 289 11.75 8.17 17.82
C ASP A 289 11.45 7.06 16.79
N GLY A 290 12.29 6.94 15.75
CA GLY A 290 12.17 5.86 14.74
C GLY A 290 12.16 4.45 15.36
N ALA A 291 12.84 4.26 16.50
CA ALA A 291 12.79 3.03 17.28
C ALA A 291 11.42 2.81 17.95
N ALA A 292 10.76 3.88 18.41
CA ALA A 292 9.43 3.80 18.99
C ALA A 292 8.32 3.60 17.93
N LEU A 293 8.61 3.79 16.64
CA LEU A 293 7.64 3.57 15.57
C LEU A 293 7.24 2.08 15.44
N SER A 294 8.16 1.15 15.65
CA SER A 294 7.87 -0.29 15.61
C SER A 294 6.90 -0.71 16.72
N GLU A 295 6.93 -0.03 17.87
CA GLU A 295 6.06 -0.26 19.02
C GLU A 295 4.78 0.60 18.97
N SER A 296 4.70 1.57 18.05
CA SER A 296 3.52 2.40 17.87
C SER A 296 2.33 1.58 17.35
N PRO A 297 1.08 2.06 17.53
CA PRO A 297 -0.10 1.42 16.93
C PRO A 297 0.04 1.23 15.40
N LEU A 298 0.64 2.20 14.71
CA LEU A 298 0.94 2.12 13.28
C LEU A 298 1.92 0.99 12.97
N GLY A 299 3.05 0.91 13.67
CA GLY A 299 4.04 -0.15 13.47
C GLY A 299 3.47 -1.54 13.74
N ARG A 300 2.70 -1.71 14.81
CA ARG A 300 2.02 -2.96 15.13
C ARG A 300 0.97 -3.35 14.07
N LEU A 301 0.22 -2.38 13.55
CA LEU A 301 -0.75 -2.61 12.47
C LEU A 301 -0.06 -3.07 11.19
N LEU A 302 1.02 -2.41 10.78
CA LEU A 302 1.81 -2.78 9.61
C LEU A 302 2.43 -4.17 9.77
N GLN A 303 2.99 -4.49 10.93
CA GLN A 303 3.53 -5.82 11.23
C GLN A 303 2.45 -6.91 11.18
N THR A 304 1.25 -6.65 11.72
CA THR A 304 0.13 -7.58 11.69
C THR A 304 -0.34 -7.82 10.25
N ARG A 305 -0.47 -6.78 9.45
CA ARG A 305 -0.79 -6.88 8.02
C ARG A 305 0.28 -7.66 7.25
N ARG A 306 1.55 -7.37 7.49
CA ARG A 306 2.67 -8.08 6.88
C ARG A 306 2.65 -9.57 7.23
N ALA A 307 2.47 -9.92 8.49
CA ALA A 307 2.38 -11.30 8.93
C ALA A 307 1.22 -12.04 8.24
N ALA A 308 0.05 -11.39 8.13
CA ALA A 308 -1.10 -11.93 7.41
C ALA A 308 -0.82 -12.17 5.93
N LEU A 309 -0.23 -11.18 5.24
CA LEU A 309 0.11 -11.30 3.82
C LEU A 309 1.20 -12.36 3.57
N THR A 310 2.18 -12.49 4.45
CA THR A 310 3.20 -13.55 4.39
C THR A 310 2.56 -14.93 4.59
N CYS A 311 1.57 -15.04 5.49
CA CYS A 311 0.81 -16.27 5.68
C CYS A 311 0.03 -16.64 4.42
N VAL A 312 -0.69 -15.69 3.81
CA VAL A 312 -1.39 -15.88 2.52
C VAL A 312 -0.43 -16.38 1.44
N GLN A 313 0.72 -15.76 1.29
CA GLN A 313 1.72 -16.13 0.28
C GLN A 313 2.23 -17.56 0.50
N ARG A 314 2.53 -17.93 1.75
CA ARG A 314 2.95 -19.30 2.09
C ARG A 314 1.85 -20.31 1.82
N CYS A 315 0.63 -20.06 2.31
CA CYS A 315 -0.50 -20.95 2.09
C CYS A 315 -0.85 -21.09 0.59
N ASN A 316 -0.69 -20.03 -0.20
CA ASN A 316 -0.85 -20.10 -1.64
C ASN A 316 0.17 -21.04 -2.28
N GLN A 317 1.45 -20.91 -1.94
CA GLN A 317 2.49 -21.82 -2.46
C GLN A 317 2.20 -23.28 -2.12
N GLU A 318 1.74 -23.55 -0.89
CA GLU A 318 1.38 -24.90 -0.45
C GLU A 318 0.13 -25.43 -1.16
N THR A 319 -0.87 -24.59 -1.41
CA THR A 319 -2.15 -24.99 -2.04
C THR A 319 -2.14 -24.98 -3.56
N ALA A 320 -1.32 -24.11 -4.19
CA ALA A 320 -1.26 -23.96 -5.65
C ALA A 320 -0.97 -25.29 -6.38
N ALA A 321 -0.03 -26.07 -5.85
CA ALA A 321 0.29 -27.39 -6.41
C ALA A 321 -0.90 -28.35 -6.33
N SER A 322 -1.61 -28.37 -5.20
CA SER A 322 -2.79 -29.22 -4.98
C SER A 322 -3.97 -28.78 -5.85
N LEU A 323 -4.18 -27.47 -6.02
CA LEU A 323 -5.21 -26.92 -6.89
C LEU A 323 -4.93 -27.21 -8.36
N SER A 324 -3.69 -27.05 -8.80
CA SER A 324 -3.25 -27.38 -10.16
C SER A 324 -3.41 -28.87 -10.45
N ALA A 325 -3.06 -29.74 -9.49
CA ALA A 325 -3.25 -31.18 -9.61
C ALA A 325 -4.74 -31.53 -9.71
N ALA A 326 -5.60 -30.93 -8.89
CA ALA A 326 -7.05 -31.14 -8.94
C ALA A 326 -7.65 -30.71 -10.28
N ALA A 327 -7.25 -29.55 -10.81
CA ALA A 327 -7.67 -29.05 -12.13
C ALA A 327 -7.16 -29.95 -13.28
N GLY A 328 -5.91 -30.43 -13.18
CA GLY A 328 -5.34 -31.37 -14.14
C GLY A 328 -6.12 -32.69 -14.22
N ALA A 329 -6.37 -33.28 -13.05
CA ALA A 329 -7.16 -34.52 -12.96
C ALA A 329 -8.62 -34.32 -13.45
N ALA A 330 -9.24 -33.19 -13.12
CA ALA A 330 -10.58 -32.86 -13.62
C ALA A 330 -10.65 -32.77 -15.14
N ARG A 331 -9.63 -32.19 -15.80
CA ARG A 331 -9.52 -32.14 -17.26
C ARG A 331 -9.39 -33.55 -17.87
N GLN A 332 -8.55 -34.40 -17.26
CA GLN A 332 -8.37 -35.79 -17.73
C GLN A 332 -9.67 -36.57 -17.61
N ILE A 333 -10.37 -36.47 -16.49
CA ILE A 333 -11.68 -37.08 -16.27
C ILE A 333 -12.69 -36.57 -17.30
N SER A 334 -12.79 -35.27 -17.55
CA SER A 334 -13.70 -34.69 -18.55
C SER A 334 -13.38 -35.18 -19.96
N ALA A 335 -12.10 -35.26 -20.33
CA ALA A 335 -11.68 -35.80 -21.62
C ALA A 335 -12.03 -37.29 -21.76
N ALA A 336 -11.87 -38.08 -20.69
CA ALA A 336 -12.23 -39.47 -20.66
C ALA A 336 -13.74 -39.68 -20.76
N ILE A 337 -14.58 -38.86 -20.09
CA ILE A 337 -16.04 -38.87 -20.22
C ILE A 337 -16.45 -38.57 -21.67
N ALA A 338 -15.88 -37.51 -22.28
CA ALA A 338 -16.16 -37.18 -23.69
C ALA A 338 -15.69 -38.27 -24.66
N GLY A 339 -14.60 -38.96 -24.34
CA GLY A 339 -14.16 -40.19 -25.04
C GLY A 339 -15.20 -41.30 -24.95
N ALA A 340 -15.60 -41.59 -23.72
CA ALA A 340 -16.60 -42.64 -23.46
C ALA A 340 -17.94 -42.37 -24.14
N GLN A 341 -18.42 -41.14 -24.20
CA GLN A 341 -19.63 -40.76 -24.91
C GLN A 341 -19.52 -41.09 -26.42
N ARG A 342 -18.41 -40.78 -27.05
CA ARG A 342 -18.16 -41.09 -28.47
C ARG A 342 -18.16 -42.60 -28.72
N GLU A 343 -17.53 -43.38 -27.85
CA GLU A 343 -17.51 -44.85 -27.97
C GLU A 343 -18.91 -45.44 -27.76
N PHE A 344 -19.74 -44.84 -26.87
CA PHE A 344 -21.14 -45.26 -26.73
C PHE A 344 -21.98 -44.99 -27.98
N ASP A 345 -21.77 -43.85 -28.63
CA ASP A 345 -22.46 -43.58 -29.91
C ASP A 345 -22.04 -44.57 -31.00
N ALA A 346 -20.76 -44.95 -31.05
CA ALA A 346 -20.26 -46.00 -31.95
C ALA A 346 -20.86 -47.37 -31.61
N LEU A 347 -20.97 -47.72 -30.32
CA LEU A 347 -21.63 -48.97 -29.88
C LEU A 347 -23.12 -48.98 -30.22
N ARG A 348 -23.84 -47.87 -30.07
CA ARG A 348 -25.25 -47.76 -30.50
C ARG A 348 -25.42 -47.97 -32.00
N ALA A 349 -24.54 -47.40 -32.81
CA ALA A 349 -24.55 -47.61 -34.26
C ALA A 349 -24.27 -49.07 -34.60
N SER A 350 -23.28 -49.69 -33.93
CA SER A 350 -22.96 -51.10 -34.09
C SER A 350 -24.11 -52.01 -33.65
N ALA A 351 -24.79 -51.71 -32.53
CA ALA A 351 -25.96 -52.45 -32.06
C ALA A 351 -27.12 -52.43 -33.10
N ALA A 352 -27.34 -51.27 -33.75
CA ALA A 352 -28.31 -51.15 -34.82
C ALA A 352 -27.91 -52.03 -36.02
N SER A 353 -26.63 -52.03 -36.40
CA SER A 353 -26.11 -52.89 -37.52
C SER A 353 -26.25 -54.38 -37.21
N VAL A 354 -25.92 -54.81 -35.98
CA VAL A 354 -26.12 -56.17 -35.50
C VAL A 354 -27.62 -56.56 -35.60
N SER A 355 -28.52 -55.67 -35.19
CA SER A 355 -29.97 -55.95 -35.26
C SER A 355 -30.47 -56.12 -36.67
N ILE A 356 -29.97 -55.34 -37.63
CA ILE A 356 -30.28 -55.47 -39.05
C ILE A 356 -29.72 -56.76 -39.57
N ALA A 357 -28.46 -57.11 -39.30
CA ALA A 357 -27.83 -58.34 -39.70
C ALA A 357 -28.56 -59.57 -39.14
N ALA A 358 -28.96 -59.52 -37.85
CA ALA A 358 -29.74 -60.57 -37.20
C ALA A 358 -31.11 -60.76 -37.87
N THR A 359 -31.80 -59.68 -38.25
CA THR A 359 -33.08 -59.72 -38.94
C THR A 359 -32.91 -60.35 -40.34
N ASN A 360 -31.86 -59.92 -41.05
CA ASN A 360 -31.51 -60.49 -42.35
C ASN A 360 -31.21 -62.00 -42.24
N ALA A 361 -30.55 -62.46 -41.18
CA ALA A 361 -30.28 -63.86 -40.88
C ALA A 361 -31.53 -64.70 -40.75
N LEU A 362 -32.59 -64.21 -40.15
CA LEU A 362 -33.87 -64.89 -40.01
C LEU A 362 -34.58 -65.13 -41.36
N LEU A 363 -34.27 -64.30 -42.35
CA LEU A 363 -34.82 -64.43 -43.70
C LEU A 363 -34.06 -65.45 -44.54
N LEU A 364 -32.82 -65.77 -44.22
CA LEU A 364 -31.95 -66.72 -44.98
C LEU A 364 -32.40 -68.20 -44.93
N PRO A 365 -32.88 -68.73 -43.76
CA PRO A 365 -33.30 -70.15 -43.70
C PRO A 365 -34.40 -70.55 -44.72
N GLY A 366 -35.22 -69.56 -45.14
CA GLY A 366 -36.22 -69.73 -46.17
C GLY A 366 -35.67 -70.14 -47.55
N ARG A 367 -34.34 -69.88 -47.76
CA ARG A 367 -33.65 -70.13 -49.05
C ARG A 367 -32.64 -71.28 -49.00
N THR A 368 -32.42 -71.95 -47.85
CA THR A 368 -31.28 -72.87 -47.63
C THR A 368 -31.68 -74.35 -47.46
N GLY A 369 -32.93 -74.80 -47.68
CA GLY A 369 -33.37 -76.18 -47.65
C GLY A 369 -33.10 -76.91 -46.32
N GLU A 370 -32.28 -77.99 -46.31
CA GLU A 370 -31.97 -78.79 -45.11
C GLU A 370 -31.22 -78.06 -44.02
N ALA A 371 -30.50 -76.98 -44.36
CA ALA A 371 -29.79 -76.10 -43.39
C ALA A 371 -30.71 -75.17 -42.58
N ARG A 372 -32.02 -75.20 -42.83
CA ARG A 372 -33.01 -74.25 -42.23
C ARG A 372 -33.07 -74.28 -40.71
N LEU A 373 -33.02 -75.46 -40.09
CA LEU A 373 -33.16 -75.60 -38.63
C LEU A 373 -31.93 -75.13 -37.87
N PRO A 374 -30.70 -75.55 -38.16
CA PRO A 374 -29.52 -75.06 -37.42
C PRO A 374 -29.27 -73.55 -37.58
N LEU A 375 -29.45 -73.06 -38.82
CA LEU A 375 -29.28 -71.62 -39.08
C LEU A 375 -30.37 -70.76 -38.45
N GLY A 376 -31.62 -71.25 -38.37
CA GLY A 376 -32.71 -70.57 -37.70
C GLY A 376 -32.48 -70.41 -36.19
N VAL A 377 -31.93 -71.42 -35.53
CA VAL A 377 -31.57 -71.39 -34.11
C VAL A 377 -30.46 -70.38 -33.88
N LEU A 378 -29.40 -70.35 -34.71
CA LEU A 378 -28.31 -69.42 -34.59
C LEU A 378 -28.77 -67.98 -34.90
N ALA A 379 -29.56 -67.79 -35.95
CA ALA A 379 -30.11 -66.47 -36.28
C ALA A 379 -30.97 -65.92 -35.15
N LYS A 380 -31.77 -66.74 -34.49
CA LYS A 380 -32.57 -66.38 -33.32
C LYS A 380 -31.66 -66.00 -32.11
N ALA A 381 -30.61 -66.77 -31.84
CA ALA A 381 -29.65 -66.47 -30.75
C ALA A 381 -28.90 -65.16 -30.99
N VAL A 382 -28.50 -64.86 -32.24
CA VAL A 382 -27.89 -63.58 -32.61
C VAL A 382 -28.90 -62.43 -32.43
N GLN A 383 -30.16 -62.63 -32.77
CA GLN A 383 -31.21 -61.64 -32.59
C GLN A 383 -31.47 -61.36 -31.12
N GLU A 384 -31.59 -62.36 -30.27
CA GLU A 384 -31.81 -62.23 -28.82
C GLU A 384 -30.62 -61.54 -28.15
N SER A 385 -29.38 -61.94 -28.48
CA SER A 385 -28.17 -61.29 -27.99
C SER A 385 -28.03 -59.90 -28.52
N SER A 386 -28.42 -59.59 -29.76
CA SER A 386 -28.45 -58.23 -30.30
C SER A 386 -29.44 -57.32 -29.55
N ALA A 387 -30.63 -57.83 -29.22
CA ALA A 387 -31.60 -57.11 -28.44
C ALA A 387 -31.07 -56.79 -27.02
N ALA A 388 -30.53 -57.81 -26.35
CA ALA A 388 -29.92 -57.65 -25.01
C ALA A 388 -28.73 -56.67 -25.06
N PHE A 389 -27.87 -56.74 -26.05
CA PHE A 389 -26.76 -55.83 -26.26
C PHE A 389 -27.24 -54.37 -26.41
N ARG A 390 -28.25 -54.13 -27.25
CA ARG A 390 -28.84 -52.81 -27.46
C ARG A 390 -29.40 -52.24 -26.15
N ASP A 391 -30.19 -53.02 -25.39
CA ASP A 391 -30.82 -52.59 -24.15
C ASP A 391 -29.78 -52.26 -23.07
N LYS A 392 -28.72 -53.09 -22.95
CA LYS A 392 -27.61 -52.86 -22.03
C LYS A 392 -26.76 -51.65 -22.43
N THR A 393 -26.54 -51.46 -23.74
CA THR A 393 -25.83 -50.26 -24.24
C THR A 393 -26.62 -49.00 -23.95
N ALA A 394 -27.95 -49.03 -24.09
CA ALA A 394 -28.80 -47.91 -23.75
C ALA A 394 -28.77 -47.58 -22.25
N ALA A 395 -28.83 -48.62 -21.40
CA ALA A 395 -28.72 -48.43 -19.95
C ALA A 395 -27.35 -47.83 -19.53
N ALA A 396 -26.26 -48.36 -20.09
CA ALA A 396 -24.91 -47.88 -19.83
C ALA A 396 -24.70 -46.42 -20.29
N SER A 397 -25.30 -46.04 -21.43
CA SER A 397 -25.25 -44.68 -21.93
C SER A 397 -25.91 -43.68 -20.96
N LEU A 398 -27.07 -44.03 -20.37
CA LEU A 398 -27.73 -43.21 -19.37
C LEU A 398 -26.87 -43.01 -18.11
N SER A 399 -26.14 -44.07 -17.71
CA SER A 399 -25.22 -43.95 -16.56
C SER A 399 -24.04 -42.98 -16.82
N ILE A 400 -23.51 -42.94 -18.05
CA ILE A 400 -22.46 -42.00 -18.45
C ILE A 400 -22.99 -40.57 -18.60
N GLU A 401 -24.23 -40.41 -19.10
CA GLU A 401 -24.87 -39.09 -19.12
C GLU A 401 -24.96 -38.53 -17.71
N GLY A 402 -25.31 -39.33 -16.71
CA GLY A 402 -25.29 -38.94 -15.30
C GLY A 402 -23.91 -38.60 -14.74
N LEU A 403 -22.82 -39.18 -15.28
CA LEU A 403 -21.45 -38.78 -14.98
C LEU A 403 -21.09 -37.42 -15.62
N SER A 404 -21.56 -37.18 -16.84
CA SER A 404 -21.32 -35.96 -17.60
C SER A 404 -21.99 -34.76 -16.92
N ASP A 405 -23.21 -34.91 -16.40
CA ASP A 405 -23.94 -33.87 -15.69
C ASP A 405 -23.21 -33.43 -14.41
N GLY A 406 -22.43 -34.31 -13.78
CA GLY A 406 -21.59 -34.01 -12.61
C GLY A 406 -20.25 -33.32 -12.94
N PHE A 407 -19.85 -33.36 -14.24
CA PHE A 407 -18.58 -32.81 -14.75
C PHE A 407 -18.84 -31.80 -15.88
N ASP A 408 -19.64 -30.80 -15.61
CA ASP A 408 -19.89 -29.75 -16.57
C ASP A 408 -18.57 -28.98 -16.87
N ALA A 409 -18.31 -28.74 -18.15
CA ALA A 409 -17.20 -27.89 -18.59
C ALA A 409 -17.20 -26.49 -17.89
N ALA A 410 -18.37 -26.01 -17.51
CA ALA A 410 -18.54 -24.80 -16.72
C ALA A 410 -17.83 -24.86 -15.35
N ILE A 411 -17.79 -26.04 -14.70
CA ILE A 411 -17.14 -26.23 -13.41
C ILE A 411 -15.61 -26.14 -13.55
N ILE A 412 -15.06 -26.74 -14.62
CA ILE A 412 -13.63 -26.68 -14.89
C ILE A 412 -13.21 -25.25 -15.21
N THR A 413 -14.01 -24.56 -16.02
CA THR A 413 -13.78 -23.14 -16.35
C THR A 413 -13.85 -22.27 -15.07
N ALA A 414 -14.85 -22.48 -14.22
CA ALA A 414 -14.96 -21.75 -12.95
C ALA A 414 -13.78 -22.05 -12.00
N LEU A 415 -13.26 -23.26 -12.00
CA LEU A 415 -12.07 -23.62 -11.23
C LEU A 415 -10.81 -22.92 -11.77
N GLU A 416 -10.64 -22.88 -13.10
CA GLU A 416 -9.52 -22.20 -13.76
C GLU A 416 -9.57 -20.69 -13.56
N GLU A 417 -10.75 -20.08 -13.69
CA GLU A 417 -10.97 -18.66 -13.40
C GLU A 417 -10.73 -18.34 -11.91
N GLY A 418 -11.20 -19.22 -11.04
CA GLY A 418 -10.96 -19.10 -9.59
C GLY A 418 -9.48 -19.19 -9.24
N LEU A 419 -8.71 -20.09 -9.88
CA LEU A 419 -7.26 -20.19 -9.72
C LEU A 419 -6.55 -18.94 -10.23
N ALA A 420 -6.91 -18.46 -11.42
CA ALA A 420 -6.32 -17.25 -11.99
C ALA A 420 -6.62 -16.02 -11.11
N GLY A 421 -7.85 -15.91 -10.61
CA GLY A 421 -8.24 -14.86 -9.68
C GLY A 421 -7.48 -14.92 -8.35
N PHE A 422 -7.25 -16.12 -7.84
CA PHE A 422 -6.46 -16.34 -6.63
C PHE A 422 -4.99 -15.95 -6.83
N ASP A 423 -4.36 -16.38 -7.94
CA ASP A 423 -2.98 -16.00 -8.27
C ASP A 423 -2.82 -14.49 -8.44
N ALA A 424 -3.78 -13.83 -9.10
CA ALA A 424 -3.80 -12.36 -9.22
C ALA A 424 -3.92 -11.68 -7.85
N SER A 425 -4.75 -12.22 -6.95
CA SER A 425 -4.89 -11.72 -5.57
C SER A 425 -3.59 -11.85 -4.78
N VAL A 426 -2.87 -12.96 -4.94
CA VAL A 426 -1.58 -13.20 -4.29
C VAL A 426 -0.50 -12.26 -4.82
N GLN A 427 -0.42 -12.05 -6.13
CA GLN A 427 0.52 -11.09 -6.72
C GLN A 427 0.23 -9.66 -6.25
N THR A 428 -1.05 -9.28 -6.22
CA THR A 428 -1.48 -7.99 -5.69
C THR A 428 -1.10 -7.85 -4.22
N SER A 429 -1.30 -8.89 -3.42
CA SER A 429 -0.91 -8.90 -2.01
C SER A 429 0.60 -8.78 -1.84
N SER A 430 1.41 -9.45 -2.65
CA SER A 430 2.87 -9.35 -2.63
C SER A 430 3.36 -7.94 -2.95
N SER A 431 2.84 -7.33 -4.02
CA SER A 431 3.22 -5.95 -4.38
C SER A 431 2.80 -4.93 -3.31
N ARG A 432 1.72 -5.19 -2.58
CA ARG A 432 1.30 -4.35 -1.44
C ARG A 432 2.17 -4.54 -0.20
N ILE A 433 2.70 -5.75 0.04
CA ILE A 433 3.72 -5.96 1.09
C ILE A 433 4.95 -5.08 0.80
N ASP A 434 5.43 -5.13 -0.44
CA ASP A 434 6.60 -4.36 -0.85
C ASP A 434 6.35 -2.84 -0.74
N ALA A 435 5.16 -2.38 -1.14
CA ALA A 435 4.76 -0.98 -0.99
C ALA A 435 4.64 -0.55 0.48
N ALA A 436 4.09 -1.41 1.35
CA ALA A 436 3.99 -1.14 2.79
C ALA A 436 5.38 -1.10 3.46
N ASP A 437 6.31 -1.97 3.05
CA ASP A 437 7.69 -1.95 3.51
C ASP A 437 8.42 -0.67 3.08
N ASP A 438 8.20 -0.24 1.85
CA ASP A 438 8.79 1.00 1.33
C ASP A 438 8.25 2.22 2.07
N SER A 439 6.93 2.26 2.31
CA SER A 439 6.28 3.30 3.11
C SER A 439 6.81 3.33 4.54
N GLN A 440 6.93 2.18 5.21
CA GLN A 440 7.49 2.12 6.56
C GLN A 440 8.93 2.62 6.62
N ARG A 441 9.75 2.28 5.62
CA ARG A 441 11.13 2.78 5.51
C ARG A 441 11.18 4.30 5.32
N LYS A 442 10.29 4.85 4.47
CA LYS A 442 10.19 6.30 4.26
C LYS A 442 9.75 7.04 5.52
N ILE A 443 8.74 6.53 6.23
CA ILE A 443 8.29 7.09 7.50
C ILE A 443 9.43 7.05 8.54
N ALA A 444 10.16 5.94 8.64
CA ALA A 444 11.29 5.83 9.56
C ALA A 444 12.43 6.80 9.21
N ALA A 445 12.73 6.99 7.93
CA ALA A 445 13.71 7.97 7.46
C ALA A 445 13.27 9.40 7.80
N LEU A 446 12.03 9.77 7.50
CA LEU A 446 11.49 11.09 7.83
C LEU A 446 11.52 11.39 9.34
N LEU A 447 11.21 10.40 10.18
CA LEU A 447 11.30 10.56 11.64
C LEU A 447 12.75 10.74 12.11
N SER A 448 13.70 10.03 11.49
CA SER A 448 15.13 10.23 11.75
C SER A 448 15.58 11.64 11.35
N ASP A 449 15.18 12.09 10.16
CA ASP A 449 15.50 13.43 9.64
C ASP A 449 14.88 14.53 10.51
N ILE A 450 13.66 14.34 10.99
CA ILE A 450 13.01 15.21 11.97
C ILE A 450 13.85 15.28 13.26
N GLY A 451 14.37 14.16 13.76
CA GLY A 451 15.26 14.14 14.91
C GLY A 451 16.53 14.95 14.70
N VAL A 452 17.14 14.83 13.53
CA VAL A 452 18.33 15.61 13.13
C VAL A 452 17.99 17.11 13.02
N ALA A 453 16.87 17.47 12.40
CA ALA A 453 16.42 18.85 12.24
C ALA A 453 16.10 19.50 13.60
N VAL A 454 15.49 18.78 14.54
CA VAL A 454 15.27 19.26 15.91
C VAL A 454 16.59 19.51 16.64
N ALA A 455 17.57 18.63 16.50
CA ALA A 455 18.90 18.83 17.09
C ALA A 455 19.65 20.00 16.45
N ALA A 456 19.44 20.26 15.16
CA ALA A 456 19.97 21.45 14.48
C ALA A 456 19.32 22.72 14.99
N LEU A 457 17.99 22.74 15.14
CA LEU A 457 17.25 23.86 15.72
C LEU A 457 17.69 24.14 17.16
N ASP A 458 17.92 23.12 17.98
CA ASP A 458 18.37 23.25 19.35
C ASP A 458 19.75 23.91 19.44
N ARG A 459 20.67 23.54 18.54
CA ARG A 459 21.99 24.19 18.42
C ARG A 459 21.88 25.63 17.97
N ALA A 460 21.17 25.90 16.88
CA ALA A 460 20.99 27.26 16.38
C ALA A 460 20.32 28.19 17.41
N ALA A 461 19.35 27.68 18.18
CA ALA A 461 18.73 28.41 19.25
C ALA A 461 19.70 28.69 20.42
N THR A 462 20.59 27.75 20.76
CA THR A 462 21.60 27.92 21.80
C THR A 462 22.62 28.99 21.38
N ASP A 463 23.08 28.94 20.13
CA ASP A 463 24.02 29.90 19.57
C ASP A 463 23.38 31.32 19.52
N SER A 464 22.11 31.40 19.10
CA SER A 464 21.33 32.64 19.12
C SER A 464 21.15 33.21 20.54
N GLN A 465 20.92 32.35 21.54
CA GLN A 465 20.84 32.79 22.95
C GLN A 465 22.17 33.33 23.47
N ALA A 466 23.28 32.70 23.05
CA ALA A 466 24.62 33.19 23.39
C ALA A 466 24.90 34.57 22.75
N ALA A 467 24.61 34.70 21.44
CA ALA A 467 24.73 35.98 20.72
C ALA A 467 23.85 37.08 21.38
N MET A 468 22.62 36.71 21.77
CA MET A 468 21.72 37.64 22.46
C MET A 468 22.25 38.10 23.84
N ALA A 469 22.93 37.21 24.56
CA ALA A 469 23.61 37.58 25.80
C ALA A 469 24.75 38.60 25.54
N CYS A 470 25.47 38.49 24.43
CA CYS A 470 26.47 39.46 23.99
C CYS A 470 25.82 40.80 23.66
N VAL A 471 24.70 40.83 22.92
CA VAL A 471 23.94 42.05 22.65
C VAL A 471 23.51 42.74 23.95
N LEU A 472 22.94 41.99 24.90
CA LEU A 472 22.52 42.54 26.19
C LEU A 472 23.69 43.08 27.02
N ALA A 473 24.88 42.46 26.92
CA ALA A 473 26.10 42.97 27.56
C ALA A 473 26.58 44.27 26.90
N SER A 474 26.61 44.33 25.56
CA SER A 474 26.97 45.57 24.82
C SER A 474 26.00 46.71 25.10
N LEU A 475 24.68 46.42 25.18
CA LEU A 475 23.66 47.40 25.55
C LEU A 475 23.84 47.94 26.97
N ARG A 476 24.35 47.15 27.93
CA ARG A 476 24.67 47.63 29.29
C ARG A 476 25.83 48.61 29.25
N VAL A 477 26.90 48.29 28.51
CA VAL A 477 28.05 49.19 28.35
C VAL A 477 27.60 50.49 27.68
N LEU A 478 26.77 50.42 26.63
CA LEU A 478 26.21 51.61 26.00
C LEU A 478 25.40 52.44 26.98
N ARG A 479 24.54 51.83 27.79
CA ARG A 479 23.76 52.54 28.84
C ARG A 479 24.60 53.18 29.90
N GLU A 480 25.72 52.56 30.27
CA GLU A 480 26.64 53.15 31.27
C GLU A 480 27.35 54.42 30.77
N SER A 481 27.65 54.49 29.45
CA SER A 481 28.24 55.65 28.80
C SER A 481 27.30 56.85 28.78
N ILE A 482 25.97 56.62 28.72
CA ILE A 482 24.95 57.70 28.77
C ILE A 482 24.82 58.36 30.10
N SER A 483 25.01 57.65 31.20
CA SER A 483 24.73 58.10 32.54
C SER A 483 25.64 59.29 33.00
N SER A 484 26.62 59.65 32.19
CA SER A 484 27.60 60.70 32.49
C SER A 484 27.26 62.13 31.96
N VAL A 485 26.13 62.25 31.20
CA VAL A 485 25.77 63.52 30.55
C VAL A 485 24.95 64.44 31.47
N GLY A 486 25.38 65.72 31.60
CA GLY A 486 24.75 66.71 32.46
C GLY A 486 23.35 67.15 32.00
N HIS A 487 22.49 67.51 32.96
CA HIS A 487 21.10 67.93 32.73
C HIS A 487 21.02 69.45 32.45
N GLN A 488 21.07 69.82 31.20
CA GLN A 488 20.65 71.18 30.77
C GLN A 488 19.33 71.07 29.98
N THR A 489 18.50 72.11 30.02
CA THR A 489 17.27 72.21 29.23
C THR A 489 17.64 72.57 27.78
N PRO A 490 17.37 71.68 26.82
CA PRO A 490 17.73 71.87 25.41
C PRO A 490 16.91 73.00 24.77
N ASP A 491 17.53 73.79 23.88
CA ASP A 491 16.85 74.83 23.09
C ASP A 491 16.12 74.18 21.90
N PRO A 492 14.77 74.25 21.86
CA PRO A 492 13.97 73.56 20.84
C PRO A 492 14.26 74.03 19.38
N ASP A 493 14.57 75.30 19.21
CA ASP A 493 14.81 75.92 17.90
C ASP A 493 16.11 75.41 17.27
N GLN A 494 17.15 75.20 18.05
CA GLN A 494 18.43 74.65 17.58
C GLN A 494 18.38 73.18 17.30
N LEU A 495 17.49 72.43 17.98
CA LEU A 495 17.33 71.00 17.77
C LEU A 495 16.39 70.62 16.56
N SER A 496 15.63 71.58 16.04
CA SER A 496 14.71 71.37 14.92
C SER A 496 15.40 70.95 13.65
N GLU A 497 16.71 71.26 13.48
CA GLU A 497 17.50 70.82 12.31
C GLU A 497 17.68 69.33 12.22
N PHE A 498 17.51 68.55 13.30
CA PHE A 498 17.63 67.08 13.29
C PHE A 498 16.34 66.36 12.92
N ILE A 499 15.18 67.02 12.86
CA ILE A 499 13.90 66.42 12.53
C ILE A 499 13.91 65.68 11.15
N PRO A 500 14.57 66.25 10.10
CA PRO A 500 14.62 65.64 8.80
C PRO A 500 15.43 64.32 8.75
N ILE A 501 16.37 64.09 9.66
CA ILE A 501 17.17 62.85 9.67
C ILE A 501 16.42 61.66 10.25
N TYR A 502 15.35 61.89 11.01
CA TYR A 502 14.59 60.81 11.64
C TYR A 502 13.75 60.06 10.63
N THR A 503 14.06 58.81 10.46
CA THR A 503 13.31 57.89 9.62
C THR A 503 12.20 57.15 10.36
N MET A 504 12.24 57.14 11.71
CA MET A 504 11.33 56.38 12.55
C MET A 504 10.45 57.24 13.45
N ALA A 505 9.18 56.81 13.61
CA ALA A 505 8.23 57.53 14.47
C ALA A 505 8.70 57.63 15.93
N ARG A 506 9.41 56.61 16.44
CA ARG A 506 9.92 56.57 17.81
C ARG A 506 10.95 57.66 18.11
N GLU A 507 11.82 57.99 17.15
CA GLU A 507 12.82 59.07 17.29
C GLU A 507 12.12 60.41 17.37
N ARG A 508 11.10 60.62 16.56
CA ARG A 508 10.28 61.88 16.59
C ARG A 508 9.51 62.00 17.89
N GLU A 509 8.97 60.90 18.42
CA GLU A 509 8.29 60.86 19.70
C GLU A 509 9.25 61.27 20.84
N VAL A 510 10.46 60.71 20.87
CA VAL A 510 11.49 61.04 21.88
C VAL A 510 11.94 62.50 21.74
N HIS A 511 12.21 62.98 20.52
CA HIS A 511 12.57 64.32 20.23
C HIS A 511 11.49 65.32 20.75
N GLY A 512 10.23 65.03 20.43
CA GLY A 512 9.08 65.80 20.87
C GLY A 512 8.95 65.85 22.41
N ALA A 513 9.23 64.73 23.09
CA ALA A 513 9.22 64.65 24.55
C ALA A 513 10.33 65.46 25.19
N VAL A 514 11.51 65.55 24.59
CA VAL A 514 12.65 66.31 25.07
C VAL A 514 12.48 67.80 24.83
N THR A 515 11.96 68.17 23.63
CA THR A 515 11.79 69.61 23.26
C THR A 515 10.46 70.21 23.66
N GLY A 516 9.47 69.38 24.04
CA GLY A 516 8.10 69.85 24.33
C GLY A 516 7.28 70.17 23.08
N ILE A 517 7.77 69.82 21.85
CA ILE A 517 7.12 70.12 20.59
C ILE A 517 6.42 68.83 20.09
N THR A 518 5.15 68.91 19.67
CA THR A 518 4.47 67.81 19.01
C THR A 518 4.88 67.81 17.53
N LEU A 519 5.64 66.78 17.13
CA LEU A 519 6.06 66.58 15.73
C LEU A 519 4.97 65.89 14.92
N PRO A 520 4.72 66.32 13.67
CA PRO A 520 3.78 65.61 12.80
C PRO A 520 4.28 64.18 12.50
N GLU A 521 3.34 63.27 12.32
CA GLU A 521 3.68 61.92 11.84
C GLU A 521 4.38 62.02 10.46
N PRO A 522 5.38 61.16 10.19
CA PRO A 522 6.02 61.15 8.90
C PRO A 522 4.96 60.87 7.82
N GLU A 523 4.95 61.67 6.75
CA GLU A 523 4.16 61.32 5.57
C GLU A 523 4.57 59.89 5.13
N ALA A 524 3.61 58.98 5.12
CA ALA A 524 3.83 57.61 4.71
C ALA A 524 4.31 57.62 3.25
N THR A 525 5.62 57.58 3.05
CA THR A 525 6.17 57.24 1.74
C THR A 525 5.78 55.79 1.51
N ALA A 526 4.84 55.59 0.56
CA ALA A 526 4.38 54.31 0.11
C ALA A 526 5.56 53.48 -0.43
N SER A 527 6.17 52.71 0.43
CA SER A 527 6.89 51.50 0.07
C SER A 527 6.44 50.41 1.03
N GLU A 528 5.17 49.98 0.86
CA GLU A 528 4.78 48.62 1.22
C GLU A 528 5.59 47.68 0.36
N VAL A 529 6.73 47.26 0.85
CA VAL A 529 7.36 46.03 0.34
C VAL A 529 6.58 44.91 1.00
N GLU A 530 5.57 44.40 0.28
CA GLU A 530 4.94 43.14 0.58
C GLU A 530 6.03 42.06 0.45
N PHE A 531 6.55 41.59 1.56
CA PHE A 531 7.29 40.33 1.60
C PHE A 531 6.30 39.19 1.77
N PHE A 532 6.11 38.41 0.66
CA PHE A 532 5.44 37.10 0.66
C PHE A 532 6.26 36.03 1.37
#